data_5434eb9da7b7375984036c851fca0e6e
#
_entry.id   5434eb9da7b7375984036c851fca0e6e
#
_cell.length_a   1.000
_cell.length_b   1.000
_cell.length_c   1.000
_cell.angle_alpha   90.00
_cell.angle_beta   90.00
_cell.angle_gamma   90.00
#
_symmetry.space_group_name_H-M   'P 1'
#
loop_
_entity.id
_entity.type
_entity.pdbx_description
1 polymer ?
#
loop_
_entity_poly.entity_id
_entity_poly.type
_entity_poly.pdbx_seq_one_letter_code
_entity_poly.pdbx_strand_id
1 'polypeptide(L)'
;TAFIAPSMGQRFTPKSSFLQSTNDLLFNDTEATYRTNVFQGNPDLEPEQAEITNFGFSVALAEFCDNCDLNFGVDYSNYFFEDRITLLRGPRVVDADFSKFLEAYPQADTTNVSRDDAVAWLNCCADPNIVRGGAPSYTIVQVNAYYLNAQEMDHTAIDVYANYTWHSDDYGNVRVGLEATH
;
A
#
# COMPACT_ATOMS: atom_id res chain seq x y z
N THR A 1 4.03 -17.20 -11.27
CA THR A 1 3.27 -15.97 -11.55
C THR A 1 1.81 -16.25 -11.28
N ALA A 2 1.11 -15.34 -10.62
CA ALA A 2 -0.31 -15.39 -10.34
C ALA A 2 -0.97 -14.09 -10.82
N PHE A 3 -2.26 -14.16 -11.19
CA PHE A 3 -3.05 -13.02 -11.64
C PHE A 3 -4.34 -12.94 -10.82
N ILE A 4 -4.70 -11.73 -10.41
CA ILE A 4 -5.97 -11.46 -9.72
C ILE A 4 -6.75 -10.47 -10.58
N ALA A 5 -7.86 -10.94 -11.15
CA ALA A 5 -8.73 -10.07 -11.94
C ALA A 5 -9.44 -9.04 -11.04
N PRO A 6 -9.65 -7.80 -11.53
CA PRO A 6 -10.45 -6.82 -10.82
C PRO A 6 -11.86 -7.36 -10.55
N SER A 7 -12.37 -7.12 -9.35
CA SER A 7 -13.74 -7.51 -9.00
C SER A 7 -14.78 -6.69 -9.77
N MET A 8 -15.98 -7.22 -9.91
CA MET A 8 -17.12 -6.49 -10.51
C MET A 8 -17.40 -5.17 -9.78
N GLY A 9 -17.22 -5.13 -8.45
CA GLY A 9 -17.36 -3.91 -7.67
C GLY A 9 -16.30 -2.86 -8.00
N GLN A 10 -15.04 -3.26 -8.16
CA GLN A 10 -13.96 -2.36 -8.53
C GLN A 10 -14.17 -1.75 -9.93
N ARG A 11 -14.70 -2.52 -10.87
CA ARG A 11 -14.92 -2.07 -12.25
C ARG A 11 -16.23 -1.33 -12.47
N PHE A 12 -17.33 -1.76 -11.85
CA PHE A 12 -18.67 -1.36 -12.25
C PHE A 12 -19.54 -0.82 -11.11
N THR A 13 -18.94 -0.46 -9.95
CA THR A 13 -19.69 0.22 -8.89
C THR A 13 -20.34 1.49 -9.44
N PRO A 14 -21.65 1.65 -9.29
CA PRO A 14 -22.34 2.87 -9.72
C PRO A 14 -21.81 4.10 -8.99
N LYS A 15 -21.86 5.24 -9.65
CA LYS A 15 -21.49 6.51 -9.07
C LYS A 15 -22.31 6.81 -7.81
N SER A 16 -21.61 7.02 -6.69
CA SER A 16 -22.19 7.35 -5.40
C SER A 16 -21.47 8.54 -4.77
N SER A 17 -22.08 9.22 -3.82
CA SER A 17 -21.47 10.35 -3.13
C SER A 17 -21.65 10.24 -1.62
N PHE A 18 -20.66 10.68 -0.88
CA PHE A 18 -20.67 10.74 0.58
C PHE A 18 -19.83 11.93 1.07
N LEU A 19 -20.03 12.31 2.30
CA LEU A 19 -19.21 13.37 2.91
C LEU A 19 -17.99 12.77 3.59
N GLN A 20 -16.84 13.35 3.35
CA GLN A 20 -15.57 12.96 3.98
C GLN A 20 -14.79 14.20 4.38
N SER A 21 -14.17 14.15 5.54
CA SER A 21 -13.28 15.18 6.03
C SER A 21 -12.02 15.25 5.18
N THR A 22 -11.68 16.44 4.71
CA THR A 22 -10.52 16.69 3.85
C THR A 22 -9.97 18.09 4.13
N ASN A 23 -8.65 18.20 4.31
CA ASN A 23 -7.96 19.47 4.43
C ASN A 23 -7.58 20.00 3.04
N ASP A 24 -7.41 21.30 2.91
CA ASP A 24 -6.95 21.93 1.69
C ASP A 24 -5.67 22.73 1.93
N LEU A 25 -4.55 22.01 2.01
CA LEU A 25 -3.25 22.60 2.32
C LEU A 25 -2.78 23.59 1.25
N LEU A 26 -3.22 23.44 0.00
CA LEU A 26 -2.89 24.36 -1.09
C LEU A 26 -3.38 25.79 -0.81
N PHE A 27 -4.46 25.95 -0.05
CA PHE A 27 -4.99 27.24 0.36
C PHE A 27 -4.90 27.48 1.88
N ASN A 28 -3.95 26.82 2.54
CA ASN A 28 -3.70 26.96 3.99
C ASN A 28 -4.92 26.61 4.86
N ASP A 29 -5.84 25.78 4.34
CA ASP A 29 -6.97 25.28 5.12
C ASP A 29 -6.54 24.01 5.85
N THR A 30 -6.06 24.19 7.07
CA THR A 30 -5.58 23.12 7.95
C THR A 30 -6.72 22.49 8.74
N GLU A 31 -7.89 23.09 8.75
CA GLU A 31 -9.06 22.54 9.43
C GLU A 31 -9.76 21.51 8.55
N ALA A 32 -10.01 20.35 9.15
CA ALA A 32 -10.70 19.27 8.46
C ALA A 32 -12.16 19.64 8.18
N THR A 33 -12.46 19.94 6.94
CA THR A 33 -13.81 20.30 6.49
C THR A 33 -14.44 19.14 5.71
N TYR A 34 -15.74 18.91 5.96
CA TYR A 34 -16.48 17.89 5.20
C TYR A 34 -16.71 18.34 3.75
N ARG A 35 -16.20 17.52 2.81
CA ARG A 35 -16.32 17.75 1.37
C ARG A 35 -17.08 16.60 0.73
N THR A 36 -17.74 16.85 -0.38
CA THR A 36 -18.39 15.82 -1.17
C THR A 36 -17.32 14.95 -1.83
N ASN A 37 -17.31 13.66 -1.51
CA ASN A 37 -16.52 12.68 -2.22
C ASN A 37 -17.43 11.88 -3.14
N VAL A 38 -17.08 11.80 -4.41
CA VAL A 38 -17.77 11.00 -5.40
C VAL A 38 -16.92 9.79 -5.71
N PHE A 39 -17.54 8.63 -5.71
CA PHE A 39 -16.89 7.37 -5.93
C PHE A 39 -17.61 6.58 -7.03
N GLN A 40 -16.84 5.96 -7.90
CA GLN A 40 -17.33 5.04 -8.93
C GLN A 40 -16.29 3.97 -9.26
N GLY A 41 -16.74 2.87 -9.86
CA GLY A 41 -15.85 1.85 -10.38
C GLY A 41 -15.03 2.37 -11.56
N ASN A 42 -13.91 1.68 -11.85
CA ASN A 42 -13.07 1.97 -13.00
C ASN A 42 -13.08 0.75 -13.94
N PRO A 43 -13.72 0.83 -15.12
CA PRO A 43 -13.77 -0.29 -16.07
C PRO A 43 -12.42 -0.61 -16.73
N ASP A 44 -11.48 0.34 -16.70
CA ASP A 44 -10.17 0.24 -17.36
C ASP A 44 -9.09 -0.43 -16.47
N LEU A 45 -9.50 -0.97 -15.31
CA LEU A 45 -8.58 -1.68 -14.43
C LEU A 45 -8.03 -2.94 -15.09
N GLU A 46 -6.71 -3.08 -15.00
CA GLU A 46 -5.96 -4.27 -15.39
C GLU A 46 -5.87 -5.28 -14.23
N PRO A 47 -5.62 -6.57 -14.52
CA PRO A 47 -5.39 -7.57 -13.48
C PRO A 47 -4.13 -7.27 -12.67
N GLU A 48 -4.20 -7.48 -11.36
CA GLU A 48 -3.00 -7.49 -10.51
C GLU A 48 -2.12 -8.70 -10.90
N GLN A 49 -0.81 -8.50 -10.90
CA GLN A 49 0.16 -9.55 -11.17
C GLN A 49 1.01 -9.80 -9.91
N ALA A 50 1.33 -11.07 -9.67
CA ALA A 50 2.23 -11.46 -8.61
C ALA A 50 3.27 -12.44 -9.13
N GLU A 51 4.52 -12.15 -8.87
CA GLU A 51 5.63 -13.07 -9.07
C GLU A 51 6.13 -13.52 -7.70
N ILE A 52 6.20 -14.85 -7.52
CA ILE A 52 6.62 -15.46 -6.27
C ILE A 52 7.85 -16.31 -6.54
N THR A 53 8.94 -15.98 -5.89
CA THR A 53 10.18 -16.75 -5.91
C THR A 53 10.43 -17.30 -4.52
N ASN A 54 10.48 -18.64 -4.42
CA ASN A 54 10.82 -19.34 -3.19
C ASN A 54 12.08 -20.18 -3.38
N PHE A 55 12.97 -20.09 -2.42
CA PHE A 55 14.17 -20.91 -2.38
C PHE A 55 14.41 -21.39 -0.96
N GLY A 56 14.38 -22.71 -0.77
CA GLY A 56 14.51 -23.33 0.55
C GLY A 56 15.62 -24.38 0.59
N PHE A 57 16.21 -24.49 1.75
CA PHE A 57 17.20 -25.51 2.07
C PHE A 57 16.92 -26.07 3.45
N SER A 58 16.85 -27.41 3.55
CA SER A 58 16.68 -28.08 4.82
C SER A 58 17.63 -29.30 4.92
N VAL A 59 18.10 -29.55 6.13
CA VAL A 59 18.94 -30.72 6.46
C VAL A 59 18.35 -31.42 7.68
N ALA A 60 18.13 -32.73 7.52
CA ALA A 60 17.77 -33.61 8.62
C ALA A 60 18.94 -34.55 8.90
N LEU A 61 19.49 -34.46 10.09
CA LEU A 61 20.56 -35.31 10.59
C LEU A 61 19.94 -36.25 11.63
N ALA A 62 19.56 -37.45 11.16
CA ALA A 62 19.16 -38.53 12.05
C ALA A 62 20.39 -39.07 12.76
N GLU A 63 20.24 -39.43 14.04
CA GLU A 63 21.36 -39.94 14.84
C GLU A 63 22.56 -38.95 14.89
N PHE A 64 22.26 -37.64 14.96
CA PHE A 64 23.29 -36.60 15.08
C PHE A 64 24.21 -36.80 16.26
N CYS A 65 23.70 -37.38 17.33
CA CYS A 65 24.44 -37.93 18.45
C CYS A 65 23.77 -39.25 18.88
N ASP A 66 24.34 -39.95 19.85
CA ASP A 66 23.72 -41.15 20.43
C ASP A 66 22.34 -40.74 21.02
N ASN A 67 21.24 -41.18 20.39
CA ASN A 67 19.86 -40.89 20.76
C ASN A 67 19.40 -39.44 20.50
N CYS A 68 19.89 -38.73 19.49
CA CYS A 68 19.34 -37.42 19.13
C CYS A 68 19.28 -37.19 17.64
N ASP A 69 18.29 -36.38 17.22
CA ASP A 69 18.10 -35.91 15.86
C ASP A 69 18.15 -34.38 15.81
N LEU A 70 18.71 -33.85 14.74
CA LEU A 70 18.75 -32.44 14.44
C LEU A 70 18.15 -32.19 13.05
N ASN A 71 17.19 -31.26 12.98
CA ASN A 71 16.66 -30.80 11.72
C ASN A 71 16.72 -29.26 11.70
N PHE A 72 17.29 -28.68 10.66
CA PHE A 72 17.30 -27.23 10.47
C PHE A 72 17.10 -26.88 9.01
N GLY A 73 16.59 -25.68 8.78
CA GLY A 73 16.39 -25.18 7.44
C GLY A 73 16.30 -23.67 7.38
N VAL A 74 16.41 -23.18 6.17
CA VAL A 74 16.28 -21.77 5.81
C VAL A 74 15.44 -21.68 4.55
N ASP A 75 14.40 -20.88 4.57
CA ASP A 75 13.53 -20.59 3.44
C ASP A 75 13.59 -19.10 3.13
N TYR A 76 13.88 -18.77 1.89
CA TYR A 76 13.82 -17.43 1.33
C TYR A 76 12.58 -17.34 0.45
N SER A 77 11.77 -16.31 0.67
CA SER A 77 10.57 -16.00 -0.13
C SER A 77 10.62 -14.56 -0.57
N ASN A 78 10.42 -14.34 -1.85
CA ASN A 78 10.21 -13.01 -2.41
C ASN A 78 8.87 -12.98 -3.13
N TYR A 79 8.06 -11.97 -2.81
CA TYR A 79 6.74 -11.69 -3.38
C TYR A 79 6.81 -10.34 -4.04
N PHE A 80 6.80 -10.30 -5.35
CA PHE A 80 6.75 -9.09 -6.13
C PHE A 80 5.34 -8.94 -6.73
N PHE A 81 4.67 -7.83 -6.41
CA PHE A 81 3.34 -7.50 -6.91
C PHE A 81 3.43 -6.27 -7.81
N GLU A 82 2.82 -6.37 -8.99
CA GLU A 82 2.65 -5.29 -9.94
C GLU A 82 1.16 -4.98 -10.13
N ASP A 83 0.88 -3.75 -10.53
CA ASP A 83 -0.47 -3.29 -10.90
C ASP A 83 -1.53 -3.49 -9.82
N ARG A 84 -1.13 -3.42 -8.54
CA ARG A 84 -2.09 -3.58 -7.44
C ARG A 84 -3.19 -2.53 -7.52
N ILE A 85 -4.42 -3.02 -7.43
CA ILE A 85 -5.60 -2.18 -7.49
C ILE A 85 -5.80 -1.49 -6.15
N THR A 86 -5.65 -0.18 -6.17
CA THR A 86 -5.78 0.67 -4.98
C THR A 86 -6.94 1.65 -5.15
N LEU A 87 -7.72 1.84 -4.08
CA LEU A 87 -8.71 2.90 -4.03
C LEU A 87 -8.06 4.20 -3.53
N LEU A 88 -7.94 5.16 -4.42
CA LEU A 88 -7.52 6.52 -4.05
C LEU A 88 -8.73 7.30 -3.54
N ARG A 89 -8.84 7.42 -2.23
CA ARG A 89 -9.91 8.15 -1.55
C ARG A 89 -9.68 9.65 -1.63
N GLY A 90 -10.74 10.44 -1.49
CA GLY A 90 -10.69 11.90 -1.63
C GLY A 90 -9.54 12.61 -0.88
N PRO A 91 -9.32 12.39 0.42
CA PRO A 91 -8.17 12.98 1.11
C PRO A 91 -6.83 12.62 0.46
N ARG A 92 -6.66 11.37 0.03
CA ARG A 92 -5.44 10.92 -0.64
C ARG A 92 -5.23 11.54 -2.01
N VAL A 93 -6.31 11.84 -2.74
CA VAL A 93 -6.23 12.60 -4.00
C VAL A 93 -5.70 14.00 -3.75
N VAL A 94 -6.22 14.68 -2.70
CA VAL A 94 -5.78 16.03 -2.33
C VAL A 94 -4.35 16.04 -1.82
N ASP A 95 -3.97 15.07 -0.97
CA ASP A 95 -2.59 14.93 -0.48
C ASP A 95 -1.61 14.68 -1.62
N ALA A 96 -1.98 13.85 -2.60
CA ALA A 96 -1.13 13.55 -3.76
C ALA A 96 -0.96 14.78 -4.68
N ASP A 97 -2.01 15.56 -4.89
CA ASP A 97 -1.94 16.82 -5.65
C ASP A 97 -1.03 17.83 -4.94
N PHE A 98 -1.17 17.95 -3.62
CA PHE A 98 -0.33 18.83 -2.81
C PHE A 98 1.16 18.38 -2.81
N SER A 99 1.42 17.09 -2.78
CA SER A 99 2.80 16.57 -2.88
C SER A 99 3.44 16.93 -4.22
N LYS A 100 2.70 16.81 -5.32
CA LYS A 100 3.18 17.22 -6.66
C LYS A 100 3.41 18.74 -6.73
N PHE A 101 2.55 19.52 -6.07
CA PHE A 101 2.76 20.96 -5.95
C PHE A 101 4.08 21.27 -5.25
N LEU A 102 4.39 20.61 -4.14
CA LEU A 102 5.67 20.80 -3.41
C LEU A 102 6.89 20.40 -4.24
N GLU A 103 6.79 19.36 -5.07
CA GLU A 103 7.84 18.98 -6.01
C GLU A 103 8.09 20.06 -7.07
N ALA A 104 7.01 20.67 -7.58
CA ALA A 104 7.09 21.75 -8.58
C ALA A 104 7.54 23.10 -7.99
N TYR A 105 7.23 23.32 -6.71
CA TYR A 105 7.57 24.55 -5.97
C TYR A 105 8.41 24.24 -4.71
N PRO A 106 9.67 23.80 -4.85
CA PRO A 106 10.49 23.36 -3.72
C PRO A 106 10.76 24.43 -2.67
N GLN A 107 10.55 25.72 -3.02
CA GLN A 107 10.65 26.85 -2.12
C GLN A 107 9.36 27.13 -1.33
N ALA A 108 8.26 26.45 -1.66
CA ALA A 108 7.00 26.62 -0.94
C ALA A 108 7.12 26.08 0.49
N ASP A 109 6.56 26.84 1.42
CA ASP A 109 6.42 26.41 2.81
C ASP A 109 5.19 25.48 2.91
N THR A 110 5.39 24.28 3.46
CA THR A 110 4.31 23.31 3.67
C THR A 110 3.22 23.79 4.63
N THR A 111 3.51 24.82 5.41
CA THR A 111 2.58 25.41 6.38
C THR A 111 1.97 26.74 5.92
N ASN A 112 2.55 27.36 4.90
CA ASN A 112 2.11 28.65 4.39
C ASN A 112 2.38 28.77 2.89
N VAL A 113 1.46 28.28 2.08
CA VAL A 113 1.54 28.33 0.62
C VAL A 113 1.19 29.72 0.13
N SER A 114 2.01 30.24 -0.80
CA SER A 114 1.70 31.48 -1.50
C SER A 114 0.42 31.33 -2.34
N ARG A 115 -0.47 32.31 -2.23
CA ARG A 115 -1.72 32.29 -3.00
C ARG A 115 -1.47 32.34 -4.52
N ASP A 116 -0.47 33.08 -4.95
CA ASP A 116 -0.16 33.22 -6.38
C ASP A 116 0.37 31.90 -6.95
N ASP A 117 1.21 31.19 -6.20
CA ASP A 117 1.71 29.86 -6.58
C ASP A 117 0.56 28.83 -6.61
N ALA A 118 -0.33 28.85 -5.60
CA ALA A 118 -1.51 27.99 -5.57
C ALA A 118 -2.41 28.22 -6.79
N VAL A 119 -2.67 29.48 -7.16
CA VAL A 119 -3.49 29.80 -8.34
C VAL A 119 -2.77 29.42 -9.64
N ALA A 120 -1.46 29.61 -9.72
CA ALA A 120 -0.67 29.18 -10.87
C ALA A 120 -0.77 27.65 -11.04
N TRP A 121 -0.67 26.89 -9.95
CA TRP A 121 -0.84 25.43 -9.95
C TRP A 121 -2.22 25.02 -10.46
N LEU A 122 -3.29 25.64 -9.97
CA LEU A 122 -4.65 25.34 -10.42
C LEU A 122 -4.86 25.55 -11.93
N ASN A 123 -4.15 26.50 -12.51
CA ASN A 123 -4.28 26.84 -13.93
C ASN A 123 -3.51 25.91 -14.86
N CYS A 124 -2.52 25.15 -14.36
CA CYS A 124 -1.69 24.29 -15.21
C CYS A 124 -1.79 22.80 -14.88
N CYS A 125 -1.80 22.47 -13.60
CA CYS A 125 -1.22 21.20 -13.21
C CYS A 125 -2.03 20.44 -12.15
N ALA A 126 -3.03 21.08 -11.53
CA ALA A 126 -3.86 20.50 -10.47
C ALA A 126 -4.61 19.25 -10.94
N ASP A 127 -4.80 18.31 -10.03
CA ASP A 127 -5.51 17.07 -10.33
C ASP A 127 -6.96 17.35 -10.74
N PRO A 128 -7.42 16.93 -11.94
CA PRO A 128 -8.77 17.15 -12.43
C PRO A 128 -9.86 16.47 -11.59
N ASN A 129 -9.47 15.53 -10.72
CA ASN A 129 -10.40 14.89 -9.79
C ASN A 129 -10.75 15.77 -8.58
N ILE A 130 -10.07 16.90 -8.41
CA ILE A 130 -10.37 17.89 -7.38
C ILE A 130 -11.17 19.02 -8.00
N VAL A 131 -12.48 18.99 -7.83
CA VAL A 131 -13.37 20.05 -8.32
C VAL A 131 -13.41 21.19 -7.32
N ARG A 132 -13.04 22.37 -7.77
CA ARG A 132 -13.01 23.60 -6.96
C ARG A 132 -14.05 24.61 -7.38
N GLY A 133 -14.49 25.42 -6.44
CA GLY A 133 -15.30 26.64 -6.75
C GLY A 133 -14.47 27.68 -7.47
N GLY A 134 -15.15 28.69 -7.99
CA GLY A 134 -14.49 29.79 -8.67
C GLY A 134 -13.78 30.77 -7.74
N ALA A 135 -13.03 31.68 -8.36
CA ALA A 135 -12.41 32.80 -7.64
C ALA A 135 -13.45 33.60 -6.83
N PRO A 136 -13.08 34.16 -5.67
CA PRO A 136 -11.75 34.18 -5.08
C PRO A 136 -11.47 33.00 -4.11
N SER A 137 -12.45 32.17 -3.78
CA SER A 137 -12.29 31.20 -2.70
C SER A 137 -11.52 29.93 -3.13
N TYR A 138 -11.72 29.46 -4.36
CA TYR A 138 -11.15 28.19 -4.88
C TYR A 138 -11.35 26.98 -3.96
N THR A 139 -12.40 27.03 -3.13
CA THR A 139 -12.70 25.97 -2.17
C THR A 139 -12.96 24.64 -2.87
N ILE A 140 -12.49 23.54 -2.32
CA ILE A 140 -12.84 22.21 -2.81
C ILE A 140 -14.35 21.98 -2.61
N VAL A 141 -15.05 21.75 -3.70
CA VAL A 141 -16.48 21.44 -3.72
C VAL A 141 -16.71 19.94 -3.74
N GLN A 142 -15.90 19.22 -4.52
CA GLN A 142 -16.02 17.79 -4.72
C GLN A 142 -14.64 17.19 -4.99
N VAL A 143 -14.42 15.97 -4.51
CA VAL A 143 -13.26 15.15 -4.88
C VAL A 143 -13.77 13.82 -5.45
N ASN A 144 -13.24 13.43 -6.60
CA ASN A 144 -13.54 12.13 -7.21
C ASN A 144 -12.55 11.09 -6.71
N ALA A 145 -13.04 10.13 -5.94
CA ALA A 145 -12.31 8.95 -5.54
C ALA A 145 -12.40 7.89 -6.64
N TYR A 146 -11.31 7.21 -6.94
CA TYR A 146 -11.27 6.24 -8.03
C TYR A 146 -10.31 5.08 -7.73
N TYR A 147 -10.55 3.96 -8.39
CA TYR A 147 -9.61 2.84 -8.41
C TYR A 147 -8.57 3.03 -9.52
N LEU A 148 -7.34 2.64 -9.24
CA LEU A 148 -6.25 2.62 -10.22
C LEU A 148 -5.31 1.46 -9.94
N ASN A 149 -4.58 1.02 -10.97
CA ASN A 149 -3.44 0.15 -10.87
C ASN A 149 -2.21 1.03 -10.58
N ALA A 150 -1.71 1.05 -9.37
CA ALA A 150 -0.73 2.07 -8.99
C ALA A 150 0.39 1.59 -8.07
N GLN A 151 0.39 0.35 -7.64
CA GLN A 151 1.33 -0.06 -6.61
C GLN A 151 2.15 -1.28 -7.03
N GLU A 152 3.45 -1.10 -7.04
CA GLU A 152 4.42 -2.17 -6.93
C GLU A 152 4.66 -2.42 -5.44
N MET A 153 4.77 -3.67 -5.06
CA MET A 153 5.14 -4.08 -3.71
C MET A 153 6.11 -5.24 -3.80
N ASP A 154 7.28 -5.03 -3.24
CA ASP A 154 8.28 -6.08 -3.05
C ASP A 154 8.32 -6.45 -1.57
N HIS A 155 8.11 -7.72 -1.28
CA HIS A 155 8.16 -8.26 0.07
C HIS A 155 9.07 -9.47 0.11
N THR A 156 10.16 -9.35 0.87
CA THR A 156 11.12 -10.43 1.08
C THR A 156 11.00 -10.95 2.50
N ALA A 157 10.99 -12.26 2.65
CA ALA A 157 11.02 -12.93 3.95
C ALA A 157 12.12 -14.00 3.98
N ILE A 158 12.75 -14.14 5.13
CA ILE A 158 13.71 -15.23 5.42
C ILE A 158 13.23 -15.93 6.67
N ASP A 159 12.89 -17.20 6.53
CA ASP A 159 12.49 -18.06 7.63
C ASP A 159 13.62 -19.02 7.97
N VAL A 160 13.97 -19.09 9.24
CA VAL A 160 15.00 -20.01 9.76
C VAL A 160 14.37 -20.84 10.86
N TYR A 161 14.59 -22.15 10.78
CA TYR A 161 14.15 -23.03 11.84
C TYR A 161 15.21 -24.06 12.22
N ALA A 162 15.22 -24.48 13.47
CA ALA A 162 16.03 -25.57 13.98
C ALA A 162 15.23 -26.37 15.01
N ASN A 163 15.17 -27.67 14.84
CA ASN A 163 14.52 -28.61 15.75
C ASN A 163 15.52 -29.66 16.22
N TYR A 164 15.66 -29.77 17.52
CA TYR A 164 16.46 -30.80 18.18
C TYR A 164 15.54 -31.75 18.93
N THR A 165 15.71 -33.05 18.72
CA THR A 165 14.95 -34.07 19.45
C THR A 165 15.95 -35.02 20.15
N TRP A 166 15.78 -35.15 21.45
CA TRP A 166 16.52 -36.09 22.25
C TRP A 166 15.61 -37.27 22.64
N HIS A 167 16.11 -38.48 22.45
CA HIS A 167 15.42 -39.73 22.75
C HIS A 167 16.00 -40.34 24.01
N SER A 168 15.17 -40.68 24.98
CA SER A 168 15.57 -41.34 26.23
C SER A 168 14.63 -42.48 26.55
N ASP A 169 15.20 -43.62 26.88
CA ASP A 169 14.43 -44.83 27.28
C ASP A 169 13.70 -44.60 28.62
N ASP A 170 14.28 -43.81 29.52
CA ASP A 170 13.73 -43.55 30.86
C ASP A 170 12.75 -42.36 30.91
N TYR A 171 12.99 -41.31 30.11
CA TYR A 171 12.26 -40.05 30.18
C TYR A 171 11.41 -39.74 28.93
N GLY A 172 11.46 -40.62 27.91
CA GLY A 172 10.78 -40.40 26.65
C GLY A 172 11.49 -39.37 25.75
N ASN A 173 10.78 -38.78 24.81
CA ASN A 173 11.36 -37.87 23.82
C ASN A 173 11.18 -36.39 24.26
N VAL A 174 12.27 -35.65 24.25
CA VAL A 174 12.30 -34.21 24.47
C VAL A 174 12.61 -33.50 23.15
N ARG A 175 11.74 -32.58 22.75
CA ARG A 175 11.95 -31.77 21.55
C ARG A 175 12.08 -30.31 21.92
N VAL A 176 13.08 -29.65 21.34
CA VAL A 176 13.29 -28.19 21.41
C VAL A 176 13.34 -27.65 20.00
N GLY A 177 12.51 -26.62 19.72
CA GLY A 177 12.44 -25.93 18.44
C GLY A 177 12.76 -24.44 18.57
N LEU A 178 13.41 -23.89 17.55
CA LEU A 178 13.64 -22.47 17.37
C LEU A 178 13.14 -22.09 15.96
N GLU A 179 12.36 -21.03 15.88
CA GLU A 179 11.89 -20.46 14.61
C GLU A 179 12.11 -18.96 14.65
N ALA A 180 12.57 -18.39 13.54
CA ALA A 180 12.76 -16.95 13.39
C ALA A 180 12.41 -16.53 11.95
N THR A 181 11.68 -15.44 11.80
CA THR A 181 11.34 -14.81 10.52
C THR A 181 11.87 -13.36 10.50
N HIS A 182 12.45 -12.99 9.38
CA HIS A 182 12.93 -11.63 9.14
C HIS A 182 12.34 -11.09 7.83
#